data_71a5e98d6e3279d365464f6dde3409a4
#
_entry.id   71a5e98d6e3279d365464f6dde3409a4
#
_cell.length_a   1.000
_cell.length_b   1.000
_cell.length_c   1.000
_cell.angle_alpha   90.00
_cell.angle_beta   90.00
_cell.angle_gamma   90.00
#
_symmetry.space_group_name_H-M   'P 1'
#
loop_
_entity.id
_entity.type
_entity.pdbx_description
1 polymer ?
#
loop_
_entity_poly.entity_id
_entity_poly.type
_entity_poly.pdbx_seq_one_letter_code
_entity_poly.pdbx_strand_id
1 'polypeptide(L)'
;MNDEGQMASVMLSLHSKQPKRGMISCEKGYIEIMEYPRACKATIVCTETGERKEICEGETERALQYEMEDMEEEISKRSGCMLREYTKDVMEIMTDIRNEWGLKYPEEQ
;
A
#
# COMPACT_ATOMS: atom_id res chain seq x y z
N MET A 1 4.70 -15.21 -2.09
CA MET A 1 4.23 -15.43 -3.48
C MET A 1 2.85 -16.02 -3.38
N ASN A 2 1.89 -15.47 -4.09
CA ASN A 2 0.52 -16.01 -4.11
C ASN A 2 0.35 -17.11 -5.19
N ASP A 3 -0.85 -17.70 -5.27
CA ASP A 3 -1.15 -18.80 -6.22
C ASP A 3 -1.10 -18.37 -7.70
N GLU A 4 -1.18 -17.06 -7.96
CA GLU A 4 -1.04 -16.48 -9.30
C GLU A 4 0.42 -16.14 -9.69
N GLY A 5 1.37 -16.50 -8.84
CA GLY A 5 2.79 -16.24 -9.07
C GLY A 5 3.24 -14.79 -8.80
N GLN A 6 2.38 -13.97 -8.21
CA GLN A 6 2.75 -12.62 -7.81
C GLN A 6 3.62 -12.65 -6.55
N MET A 7 4.58 -11.77 -6.50
CA MET A 7 5.53 -11.67 -5.38
C MET A 7 5.63 -10.22 -4.91
N ALA A 8 5.63 -10.03 -3.59
CA ALA A 8 5.91 -8.75 -2.96
C ALA A 8 7.18 -8.82 -2.11
N SER A 9 7.92 -7.72 -2.07
CA SER A 9 9.06 -7.53 -1.18
C SER A 9 8.86 -6.24 -0.40
N VAL A 10 8.97 -6.32 0.92
CA VAL A 10 8.85 -5.17 1.82
C VAL A 10 10.14 -5.00 2.61
N MET A 11 10.66 -3.79 2.63
CA MET A 11 11.87 -3.46 3.39
C MET A 11 11.55 -2.37 4.41
N LEU A 12 11.81 -2.66 5.68
CA LEU A 12 11.58 -1.75 6.81
C LEU A 12 12.87 -1.59 7.61
N SER A 13 13.06 -0.41 8.19
CA SER A 13 14.16 -0.15 9.13
C SER A 13 13.73 0.85 10.19
N LEU A 14 14.05 0.56 11.46
CA LEU A 14 13.89 1.47 12.58
C LEU A 14 15.13 2.33 12.83
N HIS A 15 16.28 1.94 12.31
CA HIS A 15 17.58 2.59 12.55
C HIS A 15 18.10 3.42 11.38
N SER A 16 17.53 3.24 10.21
CA SER A 16 17.97 3.99 9.02
C SER A 16 16.79 4.60 8.29
N LYS A 17 17.01 5.80 7.75
CA LYS A 17 16.04 6.46 6.88
C LYS A 17 16.27 6.02 5.44
N GLN A 18 15.21 5.59 4.79
CA GLN A 18 15.21 5.25 3.36
C GLN A 18 14.04 5.95 2.66
N PRO A 19 14.08 6.11 1.33
CA PRO A 19 12.96 6.67 0.60
C PRO A 19 11.68 5.85 0.81
N LYS A 20 10.58 6.52 1.07
CA LYS A 20 9.25 5.90 1.09
C LYS A 20 8.80 5.71 -0.35
N ARG A 21 8.93 4.51 -0.85
CA ARG A 21 8.68 4.19 -2.25
C ARG A 21 7.92 2.88 -2.38
N GLY A 22 6.86 2.90 -3.18
CA GLY A 22 6.19 1.70 -3.68
C GLY A 22 6.49 1.52 -5.17
N MET A 23 6.66 0.29 -5.62
CA MET A 23 6.79 -0.04 -7.03
C MET A 23 6.01 -1.30 -7.35
N ILE A 24 5.20 -1.24 -8.42
CA ILE A 24 4.46 -2.37 -8.96
C ILE A 24 5.03 -2.64 -10.35
N SER A 25 5.68 -3.78 -10.52
CA SER A 25 6.22 -4.23 -11.80
C SER A 25 5.19 -5.07 -12.54
N CYS A 26 4.96 -4.74 -13.81
CA CYS A 26 4.05 -5.42 -14.71
C CYS A 26 4.81 -5.88 -15.97
N GLU A 27 4.19 -6.71 -16.81
CA GLU A 27 4.82 -7.22 -18.04
C GLU A 27 5.29 -6.11 -19.00
N LYS A 28 4.50 -5.05 -19.13
CA LYS A 28 4.74 -3.97 -20.11
C LYS A 28 5.24 -2.67 -19.50
N GLY A 29 5.52 -2.67 -18.21
CA GLY A 29 5.97 -1.47 -17.54
C GLY A 29 5.94 -1.57 -16.03
N TYR A 30 5.98 -0.42 -15.38
CA TYR A 30 5.88 -0.35 -13.92
C TYR A 30 5.18 0.93 -13.47
N ILE A 31 4.67 0.88 -12.25
CA ILE A 31 4.10 2.02 -11.54
C ILE A 31 4.99 2.33 -10.35
N GLU A 32 5.40 3.58 -10.22
CA GLU A 32 6.19 4.06 -9.10
C GLU A 32 5.39 5.09 -8.30
N ILE A 33 5.34 4.90 -6.98
CA ILE A 33 4.65 5.77 -6.04
C ILE A 33 5.68 6.20 -4.99
N MET A 34 5.98 7.49 -4.94
CA MET A 34 6.88 8.07 -3.96
C MET A 34 6.10 8.64 -2.78
N GLU A 35 6.74 8.68 -1.60
CA GLU A 35 6.21 9.29 -0.38
C GLU A 35 4.90 8.62 0.14
N TYR A 36 4.69 7.33 -0.18
CA TYR A 36 3.57 6.63 0.42
C TYR A 36 3.74 6.56 1.98
N PRO A 37 2.69 6.37 2.77
CA PRO A 37 1.29 6.13 2.40
C PRO A 37 0.47 7.37 2.06
N ARG A 38 1.05 8.55 2.12
CA ARG A 38 0.36 9.83 1.84
C ARG A 38 0.79 10.41 0.50
N ALA A 39 0.93 9.53 -0.48
CA ALA A 39 1.28 9.93 -1.83
C ALA A 39 0.11 10.64 -2.53
N CYS A 40 0.43 11.72 -3.24
CA CYS A 40 -0.50 12.39 -4.15
C CYS A 40 -0.09 12.23 -5.62
N LYS A 41 0.97 11.44 -5.88
CA LYS A 41 1.54 11.30 -7.22
C LYS A 41 1.96 9.86 -7.48
N ALA A 42 1.62 9.37 -8.68
CA ALA A 42 2.11 8.11 -9.22
C ALA A 42 2.69 8.33 -10.62
N THR A 43 3.73 7.59 -10.97
CA THR A 43 4.33 7.59 -12.29
C THR A 43 4.16 6.23 -12.93
N ILE A 44 3.52 6.17 -14.08
CA ILE A 44 3.39 4.97 -14.92
C ILE A 44 4.44 5.05 -16.01
N VAL A 45 5.21 3.99 -16.18
CA VAL A 45 6.23 3.89 -17.23
C VAL A 45 5.96 2.66 -18.09
N CYS A 46 5.76 2.87 -19.38
CA CYS A 46 5.71 1.79 -20.38
C CYS A 46 7.14 1.47 -20.83
N THR A 47 7.62 0.25 -20.58
CA THR A 47 8.99 -0.14 -20.93
C THR A 47 9.17 -0.42 -22.41
N GLU A 48 8.11 -0.75 -23.14
CA GLU A 48 8.16 -1.00 -24.58
C GLU A 48 8.31 0.30 -25.37
N THR A 49 7.62 1.37 -24.99
CA THR A 49 7.60 2.65 -25.70
C THR A 49 8.49 3.72 -25.06
N GLY A 50 8.89 3.53 -23.80
CA GLY A 50 9.54 4.55 -22.99
C GLY A 50 8.63 5.69 -22.54
N GLU A 51 7.33 5.59 -22.81
CA GLU A 51 6.35 6.60 -22.45
C GLU A 51 6.19 6.68 -20.93
N ARG A 52 6.14 7.89 -20.42
CA ARG A 52 5.89 8.19 -19.00
C ARG A 52 4.63 9.00 -18.84
N LYS A 53 3.77 8.56 -17.92
CA LYS A 53 2.56 9.27 -17.53
C LYS A 53 2.56 9.53 -16.03
N GLU A 54 2.41 10.78 -15.64
CA GLU A 54 2.21 11.17 -14.25
C GLU A 54 0.71 11.32 -13.96
N ILE A 55 0.30 10.79 -12.82
CA ILE A 55 -1.03 10.96 -12.24
C ILE A 55 -0.84 11.69 -10.93
N CYS A 56 -1.56 12.81 -10.76
CA CYS A 56 -1.56 13.58 -9.52
C CYS A 56 -3.01 13.68 -9.05
N GLU A 57 -3.27 13.16 -7.85
CA GLU A 57 -4.61 13.13 -7.26
C GLU A 57 -4.53 13.35 -5.75
N GLY A 58 -5.49 14.08 -5.23
CA GLY A 58 -5.61 14.36 -3.80
C GLY A 58 -4.58 15.38 -3.28
N GLU A 59 -4.73 15.69 -2.02
CA GLU A 59 -3.86 16.59 -1.26
C GLU A 59 -3.36 15.85 -0.01
N THR A 60 -2.04 15.75 0.13
CA THR A 60 -1.41 15.00 1.24
C THR A 60 -1.85 15.51 2.62
N GLU A 61 -2.06 16.82 2.77
CA GLU A 61 -2.50 17.44 4.02
C GLU A 61 -3.93 17.02 4.41
N ARG A 62 -4.74 16.62 3.45
CA ARG A 62 -6.11 16.15 3.64
C ARG A 62 -6.25 14.64 3.81
N ALA A 63 -5.15 13.89 3.90
CA ALA A 63 -5.18 12.42 3.94
C ALA A 63 -6.11 11.87 5.04
N LEU A 64 -6.08 12.43 6.24
CA LEU A 64 -6.96 12.00 7.34
C LEU A 64 -8.44 12.34 7.07
N GLN A 65 -8.70 13.43 6.35
CA GLN A 65 -10.07 13.77 5.96
C GLN A 65 -10.62 12.74 4.97
N TYR A 66 -9.82 12.31 3.99
CA TYR A 66 -10.22 11.27 3.03
C TYR A 66 -10.52 9.94 3.74
N GLU A 67 -9.71 9.55 4.73
CA GLU A 67 -9.98 8.35 5.53
C GLU A 67 -11.33 8.42 6.25
N MET A 68 -11.68 9.59 6.80
CA MET A 68 -12.96 9.80 7.47
C MET A 68 -14.14 9.77 6.48
N GLU A 69 -13.98 10.41 5.32
CA GLU A 69 -14.98 10.41 4.25
C GLU A 69 -15.25 9.00 3.73
N ASP A 70 -14.20 8.22 3.46
CA ASP A 70 -14.30 6.82 3.03
C ASP A 70 -15.01 5.95 4.08
N MET A 71 -14.68 6.14 5.37
CA MET A 71 -15.34 5.42 6.45
C MET A 71 -16.84 5.78 6.55
N GLU A 72 -17.19 7.05 6.41
CA GLU A 72 -18.57 7.51 6.42
C GLU A 72 -19.37 6.94 5.25
N GLU A 73 -18.78 6.90 4.07
CA GLU A 73 -19.38 6.29 2.88
C GLU A 73 -19.61 4.79 3.07
N GLU A 74 -18.65 4.07 3.63
CA GLU A 74 -18.77 2.63 3.92
C GLU A 74 -19.88 2.35 4.92
N ILE A 75 -19.96 3.13 6.02
CA ILE A 75 -21.03 2.99 7.02
C ILE A 75 -22.39 3.26 6.40
N SER A 76 -22.49 4.24 5.52
CA SER A 76 -23.71 4.61 4.81
C SER A 76 -24.06 3.65 3.68
N LYS A 77 -23.25 2.60 3.46
CA LYS A 77 -23.39 1.64 2.35
C LYS A 77 -23.44 2.30 0.97
N ARG A 78 -22.81 3.46 0.85
CA ARG A 78 -22.49 4.04 -0.45
C ARG A 78 -21.24 3.36 -0.98
N SER A 79 -21.02 3.40 -2.28
CA SER A 79 -19.82 2.82 -2.90
C SER A 79 -18.59 3.64 -2.53
N GLY A 80 -18.00 3.36 -1.39
CA GLY A 80 -16.74 3.96 -0.96
C GLY A 80 -15.51 3.25 -1.53
N CYS A 81 -14.36 3.88 -1.43
CA CYS A 81 -13.06 3.32 -1.82
C CYS A 81 -12.48 2.36 -0.75
N MET A 82 -13.14 2.20 0.39
CA MET A 82 -12.66 1.39 1.50
C MET A 82 -12.75 -0.11 1.18
N LEU A 83 -11.60 -0.75 1.03
CA LEU A 83 -11.48 -2.17 0.71
C LEU A 83 -11.14 -2.97 1.98
N ARG A 84 -12.15 -3.24 2.82
CA ARG A 84 -12.00 -3.96 4.10
C ARG A 84 -11.36 -5.34 3.96
N GLU A 85 -11.66 -6.04 2.88
CA GLU A 85 -11.09 -7.37 2.64
C GLU A 85 -9.56 -7.27 2.51
N TYR A 86 -9.04 -6.28 1.82
CA TYR A 86 -7.59 -6.08 1.72
C TYR A 86 -6.94 -5.74 3.07
N THR A 87 -7.63 -4.97 3.91
CA THR A 87 -7.16 -4.72 5.28
C THR A 87 -7.06 -6.02 6.08
N LYS A 88 -8.06 -6.89 5.96
CA LYS A 88 -8.08 -8.19 6.62
C LYS A 88 -6.94 -9.08 6.11
N ASP A 89 -6.75 -9.18 4.80
CA ASP A 89 -5.68 -9.97 4.18
C ASP A 89 -4.30 -9.49 4.67
N VAL A 90 -4.08 -8.18 4.71
CA VAL A 90 -2.83 -7.60 5.24
C VAL A 90 -2.62 -7.96 6.71
N MET A 91 -3.65 -7.89 7.53
CA MET A 91 -3.58 -8.25 8.96
C MET A 91 -3.30 -9.75 9.15
N GLU A 92 -3.85 -10.62 8.32
CA GLU A 92 -3.54 -12.05 8.33
C GLU A 92 -2.08 -12.30 7.99
N ILE A 93 -1.57 -11.71 6.90
CA ILE A 93 -0.16 -11.83 6.48
C ILE A 93 0.77 -11.33 7.61
N MET A 94 0.48 -10.18 8.21
CA MET A 94 1.30 -9.64 9.31
C MET A 94 1.28 -10.53 10.54
N THR A 95 0.14 -11.15 10.83
CA THR A 95 -0.01 -12.08 11.95
C THR A 95 0.82 -13.34 11.73
N ASP A 96 0.77 -13.89 10.53
CA ASP A 96 1.54 -15.08 10.16
C ASP A 96 3.06 -14.82 10.25
N ILE A 97 3.53 -13.71 9.71
CA ILE A 97 4.93 -13.30 9.82
C ILE A 97 5.34 -13.13 11.28
N ARG A 98 4.51 -12.48 12.09
CA ARG A 98 4.76 -12.30 13.52
C ARG A 98 4.89 -13.63 14.26
N ASN A 99 3.99 -14.58 13.94
CA ASN A 99 4.01 -15.92 14.53
C ASN A 99 5.27 -16.69 14.12
N GLU A 100 5.66 -16.61 12.86
CA GLU A 100 6.89 -17.25 12.35
C GLU A 100 8.15 -16.69 13.05
N TRP A 101 8.18 -15.40 13.32
CA TRP A 101 9.27 -14.76 14.06
C TRP A 101 9.24 -15.03 15.57
N GLY A 102 8.16 -15.63 16.10
CA GLY A 102 7.96 -15.84 17.53
C GLY A 102 7.83 -14.54 18.33
N LEU A 103 7.46 -13.44 17.67
CA LEU A 103 7.31 -12.15 18.31
C LEU A 103 6.00 -12.10 19.11
N LYS A 104 6.14 -11.91 20.43
CA LYS A 104 5.03 -11.68 21.35
C LYS A 104 5.15 -10.30 21.98
N TYR A 105 4.04 -9.60 22.06
CA TYR A 105 3.98 -8.35 22.80
C TYR A 105 3.92 -8.61 24.32
N PRO A 106 4.37 -7.66 25.16
CA PRO A 106 4.35 -7.83 26.61
C PRO A 106 2.96 -8.19 27.17
N GLU A 107 1.90 -7.71 26.56
CA GLU A 107 0.50 -7.94 26.96
C GLU A 107 0.00 -9.35 26.61
N GLU A 108 0.74 -10.09 25.79
CA GLU A 108 0.43 -11.46 25.35
C GLU A 108 1.21 -12.54 26.11
N GLN A 109 2.02 -12.13 27.11
CA GLN A 109 2.86 -13.05 27.90
C GLN A 109 2.19 -13.51 29.19
#